data_84bb4e94607311e0c743f64601c8d48d
#
_entry.id   84bb4e94607311e0c743f64601c8d48d
#
_cell.length_a   1.000
_cell.length_b   1.000
_cell.length_c   1.000
_cell.angle_alpha   90.00
_cell.angle_beta   90.00
_cell.angle_gamma   90.00
#
_symmetry.space_group_name_H-M   'P 1'
#
loop_
_entity.id
_entity.type
_entity.pdbx_description
1 polymer ?
#
loop_
_entity_poly.entity_id
_entity_poly.type
_entity_poly.pdbx_seq_one_letter_code
_entity_poly.pdbx_strand_id
1 'polypeptide(L)'
;MSQETVTTESTLKTAFSDYWSRIKVGDIGSLPAVLGLVVLCIVFSIMQSSFLTPGNFANLLTQAAAVIVIAMGLIFVLLLGEIDLSAGYASGVCAAVLVISITNHNFPWWVALVISVIVGIALGLFIGWLVAFLGIPSFVVTLATFLAFQGLLLLLAGEGGTIQLQDKTILAIENSNLKPLVSWAFFLVCAVLYVISGVRRMAARRKVGLKVELMKLWVLKTVGLLALCAGAVYALNLERSNNPQLVSLKGTPYVVPLILLILVIGTFVLNRTAFGRHLYAVGGNAEAARRAGINVKWVRISAFIICSGMSAIAGLIFASRQNSVSPTTGGSSTLLYAVGAAVIGGTSLFGGKGKMRDAILGGLVVAVIDNGMGLLGYAAGIKYIVTGLVLLVSASVDAISRKGSGS
;
A
#
# COMPACT_ATOMS: atom_id res chain seq x y z
N MET A 1 -10.98 3.45 -53.47
CA MET A 1 -10.46 2.42 -52.57
C MET A 1 -11.04 2.65 -51.18
N SER A 2 -12.11 1.94 -50.87
CA SER A 2 -12.81 1.98 -49.60
C SER A 2 -11.94 1.30 -48.51
N GLN A 3 -11.46 2.06 -47.52
CA GLN A 3 -10.88 1.50 -46.31
C GLN A 3 -12.02 0.86 -45.51
N GLU A 4 -12.13 -0.46 -45.59
CA GLU A 4 -12.88 -1.24 -44.64
C GLU A 4 -12.25 -1.06 -43.25
N THR A 5 -12.89 -0.25 -42.42
CA THR A 5 -12.65 -0.22 -40.97
C THR A 5 -13.07 -1.58 -40.39
N VAL A 6 -12.10 -2.48 -40.29
CA VAL A 6 -12.29 -3.75 -39.57
C VAL A 6 -12.48 -3.42 -38.09
N THR A 7 -13.71 -3.18 -37.70
CA THR A 7 -14.17 -3.22 -36.32
C THR A 7 -14.18 -4.68 -35.90
N THR A 8 -13.02 -5.21 -35.49
CA THR A 8 -12.98 -6.53 -34.82
C THR A 8 -13.72 -6.40 -33.50
N GLU A 9 -15.01 -6.78 -33.47
CA GLU A 9 -15.74 -6.97 -32.23
C GLU A 9 -15.00 -8.00 -31.41
N SER A 10 -14.41 -7.55 -30.29
CA SER A 10 -13.76 -8.43 -29.35
C SER A 10 -14.82 -9.30 -28.68
N THR A 11 -14.91 -10.56 -29.08
CA THR A 11 -15.75 -11.55 -28.42
C THR A 11 -15.15 -11.95 -27.07
N LEU A 12 -15.95 -12.48 -26.14
CA LEU A 12 -15.44 -13.01 -24.86
C LEU A 12 -14.29 -14.01 -25.06
N LYS A 13 -14.33 -14.78 -26.16
CA LYS A 13 -13.29 -15.73 -26.52
C LYS A 13 -11.96 -15.05 -26.88
N THR A 14 -12.02 -13.94 -27.64
CA THR A 14 -10.81 -13.15 -27.97
C THR A 14 -10.26 -12.44 -26.75
N ALA A 15 -11.10 -11.91 -25.86
CA ALA A 15 -10.66 -11.29 -24.61
C ALA A 15 -9.96 -12.31 -23.67
N PHE A 16 -10.47 -13.54 -23.61
CA PHE A 16 -9.84 -14.63 -22.85
C PHE A 16 -8.51 -15.08 -23.50
N SER A 17 -8.47 -15.20 -24.82
CA SER A 17 -7.26 -15.52 -25.57
C SER A 17 -6.16 -14.45 -25.39
N ASP A 18 -6.53 -13.16 -25.48
CA ASP A 18 -5.61 -12.03 -25.24
C ASP A 18 -5.10 -12.00 -23.79
N TYR A 19 -5.94 -12.36 -22.83
CA TYR A 19 -5.53 -12.47 -21.44
C TYR A 19 -4.56 -13.65 -21.22
N TRP A 20 -4.86 -14.82 -21.83
CA TRP A 20 -4.02 -15.99 -21.76
C TRP A 20 -2.67 -15.79 -22.46
N SER A 21 -2.66 -15.06 -23.58
CA SER A 21 -1.42 -14.69 -24.27
C SER A 21 -0.53 -13.77 -23.44
N ARG A 22 -1.11 -12.81 -22.68
CA ARG A 22 -0.36 -11.96 -21.74
C ARG A 22 0.26 -12.77 -20.61
N ILE A 23 -0.46 -13.75 -20.06
CA ILE A 23 0.08 -14.66 -19.04
C ILE A 23 1.29 -15.43 -19.61
N LYS A 24 1.19 -15.94 -20.83
CA LYS A 24 2.29 -16.67 -21.50
C LYS A 24 3.52 -15.80 -21.74
N VAL A 25 3.35 -14.51 -21.97
CA VAL A 25 4.45 -13.53 -22.16
C VAL A 25 4.96 -12.98 -20.81
N GLY A 26 4.48 -13.51 -19.67
CA GLY A 26 4.95 -13.11 -18.35
C GLY A 26 4.32 -11.83 -17.79
N ASP A 27 3.32 -11.22 -18.44
CA ASP A 27 2.58 -10.06 -17.90
C ASP A 27 1.40 -10.55 -17.04
N ILE A 28 1.72 -11.20 -15.93
CA ILE A 28 0.73 -11.81 -15.01
C ILE A 28 0.06 -10.73 -14.15
N GLY A 29 0.71 -9.57 -13.98
CA GLY A 29 0.20 -8.46 -13.16
C GLY A 29 -0.06 -8.85 -11.71
N SER A 30 -1.16 -8.36 -11.13
CA SER A 30 -1.55 -8.65 -9.73
C SER A 30 -2.40 -9.93 -9.56
N LEU A 31 -2.55 -10.76 -10.60
CA LEU A 31 -3.36 -11.98 -10.55
C LEU A 31 -2.86 -12.98 -9.49
N PRO A 32 -1.55 -13.27 -9.37
CA PRO A 32 -1.05 -14.18 -8.34
C PRO A 32 -1.40 -13.70 -6.93
N ALA A 33 -1.31 -12.39 -6.67
CA ALA A 33 -1.67 -11.82 -5.37
C ALA A 33 -3.16 -12.01 -5.05
N VAL A 34 -4.04 -11.79 -6.04
CA VAL A 34 -5.48 -11.96 -5.86
C VAL A 34 -5.84 -13.43 -5.62
N LEU A 35 -5.27 -14.35 -6.42
CA LEU A 35 -5.48 -15.79 -6.24
C LEU A 35 -4.93 -16.27 -4.89
N GLY A 36 -3.72 -15.84 -4.52
CA GLY A 36 -3.12 -16.14 -3.22
C GLY A 36 -3.98 -15.65 -2.07
N LEU A 37 -4.49 -14.40 -2.16
CA LEU A 37 -5.39 -13.84 -1.16
C LEU A 37 -6.67 -14.69 -0.99
N VAL A 38 -7.30 -15.07 -2.11
CA VAL A 38 -8.51 -15.91 -2.07
C VAL A 38 -8.23 -17.28 -1.46
N VAL A 39 -7.15 -17.94 -1.87
CA VAL A 39 -6.75 -19.24 -1.32
C VAL A 39 -6.48 -19.15 0.18
N LEU A 40 -5.72 -18.15 0.61
CA LEU A 40 -5.43 -17.93 2.04
C LEU A 40 -6.71 -17.65 2.85
N CYS A 41 -7.62 -16.82 2.32
CA CYS A 41 -8.90 -16.58 2.97
C CYS A 41 -9.73 -17.87 3.11
N ILE A 42 -9.77 -18.73 2.10
CA ILE A 42 -10.45 -20.03 2.15
C ILE A 42 -9.79 -20.94 3.20
N VAL A 43 -8.47 -21.08 3.14
CA VAL A 43 -7.72 -21.94 4.08
C VAL A 43 -7.96 -21.51 5.53
N PHE A 44 -7.76 -20.23 5.85
CA PHE A 44 -7.96 -19.76 7.23
C PHE A 44 -9.43 -19.79 7.66
N SER A 45 -10.38 -19.64 6.73
CA SER A 45 -11.82 -19.78 7.04
C SER A 45 -12.20 -21.21 7.42
N ILE A 46 -11.54 -22.21 6.79
CA ILE A 46 -11.76 -23.63 7.13
C ILE A 46 -11.07 -23.99 8.46
N MET A 47 -9.86 -23.46 8.68
CA MET A 47 -9.06 -23.79 9.86
C MET A 47 -9.54 -23.07 11.13
N GLN A 48 -10.15 -21.90 11.02
CA GLN A 48 -10.54 -21.06 12.16
C GLN A 48 -11.86 -20.35 11.91
N SER A 49 -12.90 -20.74 12.65
CA SER A 49 -14.26 -20.19 12.49
C SER A 49 -14.36 -18.69 12.78
N SER A 50 -13.50 -18.15 13.65
CA SER A 50 -13.46 -16.72 13.98
C SER A 50 -12.83 -15.88 12.87
N PHE A 51 -12.21 -16.49 11.83
CA PHE A 51 -11.53 -15.75 10.76
C PHE A 51 -12.49 -14.86 9.94
N LEU A 52 -13.67 -15.38 9.57
CA LEU A 52 -14.68 -14.64 8.79
C LEU A 52 -15.63 -13.79 9.64
N THR A 53 -15.40 -13.64 10.92
CA THR A 53 -16.26 -12.79 11.77
C THR A 53 -16.11 -11.30 11.37
N PRO A 54 -17.18 -10.49 11.45
CA PRO A 54 -17.12 -9.06 11.19
C PRO A 54 -16.08 -8.33 12.05
N GLY A 55 -15.89 -8.77 13.29
CA GLY A 55 -14.88 -8.26 14.22
C GLY A 55 -13.46 -8.48 13.71
N ASN A 56 -13.15 -9.71 13.30
CA ASN A 56 -11.84 -10.02 12.76
C ASN A 56 -11.60 -9.36 11.41
N PHE A 57 -12.62 -9.23 10.57
CA PHE A 57 -12.49 -8.51 9.30
C PHE A 57 -12.11 -7.03 9.50
N ALA A 58 -12.75 -6.36 10.46
CA ALA A 58 -12.36 -4.99 10.81
C ALA A 58 -10.94 -4.92 11.38
N ASN A 59 -10.57 -5.85 12.29
CA ASN A 59 -9.22 -5.94 12.85
C ASN A 59 -8.16 -6.17 11.76
N LEU A 60 -8.43 -7.03 10.77
CA LEU A 60 -7.53 -7.28 9.65
C LEU A 60 -7.27 -6.00 8.83
N LEU A 61 -8.29 -5.20 8.57
CA LEU A 61 -8.13 -3.94 7.83
C LEU A 61 -7.28 -2.93 8.61
N THR A 62 -7.51 -2.79 9.91
CA THR A 62 -6.72 -1.88 10.76
C THR A 62 -5.30 -2.40 10.94
N GLN A 63 -5.10 -3.71 11.08
CA GLN A 63 -3.78 -4.33 11.18
C GLN A 63 -2.94 -4.14 9.91
N ALA A 64 -3.56 -4.17 8.72
CA ALA A 64 -2.90 -3.98 7.44
C ALA A 64 -2.50 -2.53 7.17
N ALA A 65 -3.16 -1.56 7.80
CA ALA A 65 -3.18 -0.17 7.39
C ALA A 65 -1.79 0.49 7.31
N ALA A 66 -1.02 0.42 8.38
CA ALA A 66 0.31 1.03 8.42
C ALA A 66 1.28 0.38 7.41
N VAL A 67 1.24 -0.96 7.31
CA VAL A 67 2.06 -1.71 6.34
C VAL A 67 1.70 -1.33 4.91
N ILE A 68 0.42 -1.19 4.59
CA ILE A 68 -0.06 -0.75 3.27
C ILE A 68 0.46 0.66 2.95
N VAL A 69 0.42 1.59 3.90
CA VAL A 69 0.87 2.96 3.68
C VAL A 69 2.39 3.02 3.44
N ILE A 70 3.21 2.28 4.23
CA ILE A 70 4.65 2.17 3.96
C ILE A 70 4.88 1.54 2.58
N ALA A 71 4.17 0.45 2.25
CA ALA A 71 4.28 -0.21 0.95
C ALA A 71 3.94 0.74 -0.21
N MET A 72 2.92 1.61 -0.05
CA MET A 72 2.60 2.64 -1.04
C MET A 72 3.76 3.64 -1.22
N GLY A 73 4.45 4.01 -0.14
CA GLY A 73 5.66 4.83 -0.20
C GLY A 73 6.80 4.12 -0.91
N LEU A 74 7.06 2.87 -0.55
CA LEU A 74 8.10 2.03 -1.15
C LEU A 74 7.91 1.82 -2.66
N ILE A 75 6.68 1.80 -3.18
CA ILE A 75 6.44 1.68 -4.63
C ILE A 75 7.18 2.78 -5.41
N PHE A 76 7.26 4.01 -4.92
CA PHE A 76 7.97 5.10 -5.61
C PHE A 76 9.47 4.81 -5.73
N VAL A 77 10.07 4.23 -4.70
CA VAL A 77 11.50 3.87 -4.66
C VAL A 77 11.75 2.61 -5.48
N LEU A 78 10.91 1.58 -5.31
CA LEU A 78 11.01 0.32 -6.07
C LEU A 78 10.82 0.53 -7.57
N LEU A 79 9.97 1.47 -8.01
CA LEU A 79 9.83 1.82 -9.43
C LEU A 79 11.13 2.29 -10.06
N LEU A 80 12.04 2.87 -9.28
CA LEU A 80 13.38 3.26 -9.74
C LEU A 80 14.39 2.10 -9.76
N GLY A 81 14.01 0.91 -9.24
CA GLY A 81 14.94 -0.19 -8.97
C GLY A 81 15.83 0.06 -7.77
N GLU A 82 15.47 1.04 -6.90
CA GLU A 82 16.15 1.32 -5.65
C GLU A 82 15.41 0.64 -4.49
N ILE A 83 16.08 0.45 -3.36
CA ILE A 83 15.51 -0.19 -2.17
C ILE A 83 15.67 0.77 -0.99
N ASP A 84 14.59 1.00 -0.24
CA ASP A 84 14.63 1.76 1.01
C ASP A 84 14.38 0.82 2.20
N LEU A 85 15.45 0.45 2.88
CA LEU A 85 15.40 -0.38 4.08
C LEU A 85 15.09 0.42 5.34
N SER A 86 15.16 1.75 5.30
CA SER A 86 14.95 2.60 6.47
C SER A 86 13.49 2.93 6.77
N ALA A 87 12.57 2.74 5.79
CA ALA A 87 11.18 3.17 5.84
C ALA A 87 10.42 2.69 7.09
N GLY A 88 10.74 1.49 7.60
CA GLY A 88 10.17 0.97 8.83
C GLY A 88 10.51 1.84 10.04
N TYR A 89 11.78 2.00 10.36
CA TYR A 89 12.21 2.83 11.49
C TYR A 89 12.00 4.33 11.25
N ALA A 90 12.00 4.80 10.00
CA ALA A 90 11.56 6.16 9.68
C ALA A 90 10.12 6.41 10.17
N SER A 91 9.23 5.43 10.03
CA SER A 91 7.86 5.53 10.56
C SER A 91 7.86 5.59 12.10
N GLY A 92 8.72 4.83 12.77
CA GLY A 92 8.87 4.85 14.22
C GLY A 92 9.39 6.19 14.74
N VAL A 93 10.44 6.75 14.10
CA VAL A 93 10.95 8.08 14.44
C VAL A 93 9.88 9.15 14.27
N CYS A 94 9.17 9.15 13.16
CA CYS A 94 8.08 10.09 12.90
C CYS A 94 6.92 9.93 13.90
N ALA A 95 6.60 8.68 14.29
CA ALA A 95 5.63 8.40 15.34
C ALA A 95 6.06 8.96 16.70
N ALA A 96 7.35 8.78 17.06
CA ALA A 96 7.90 9.31 18.30
C ALA A 96 7.85 10.84 18.32
N VAL A 97 8.27 11.50 17.23
CA VAL A 97 8.17 12.96 17.10
C VAL A 97 6.73 13.44 17.23
N LEU A 98 5.77 12.77 16.59
CA LEU A 98 4.34 13.08 16.70
C LEU A 98 3.87 13.03 18.16
N VAL A 99 4.13 11.89 18.84
CA VAL A 99 3.64 11.67 20.20
C VAL A 99 4.32 12.58 21.21
N ILE A 100 5.65 12.77 21.11
CA ILE A 100 6.41 13.70 21.97
C ILE A 100 5.89 15.14 21.80
N SER A 101 5.62 15.58 20.56
CA SER A 101 5.07 16.91 20.29
C SER A 101 3.73 17.14 20.98
N ILE A 102 2.88 16.12 21.05
CA ILE A 102 1.59 16.20 21.73
C ILE A 102 1.75 16.12 23.24
N THR A 103 2.48 15.09 23.75
CA THR A 103 2.50 14.76 25.17
C THR A 103 3.43 15.64 25.97
N ASN A 104 4.64 15.96 25.45
CA ASN A 104 5.65 16.69 26.20
C ASN A 104 5.60 18.20 25.92
N HIS A 105 5.20 18.61 24.70
CA HIS A 105 5.15 20.02 24.32
C HIS A 105 3.74 20.57 24.23
N ASN A 106 2.70 19.75 24.48
CA ASN A 106 1.28 20.16 24.43
C ASN A 106 0.87 20.80 23.10
N PHE A 107 1.50 20.41 21.98
CA PHE A 107 1.11 20.92 20.68
C PHE A 107 -0.25 20.31 20.26
N PRO A 108 -1.12 21.07 19.58
CA PRO A 108 -2.32 20.51 19.02
C PRO A 108 -1.98 19.45 17.97
N TRP A 109 -2.81 18.42 17.87
CA TRP A 109 -2.57 17.24 17.02
C TRP A 109 -2.17 17.58 15.58
N TRP A 110 -2.76 18.61 14.97
CA TRP A 110 -2.46 19.01 13.60
C TRP A 110 -1.06 19.63 13.46
N VAL A 111 -0.57 20.38 14.45
CA VAL A 111 0.82 20.89 14.48
C VAL A 111 1.79 19.73 14.61
N ALA A 112 1.55 18.80 15.53
CA ALA A 112 2.38 17.62 15.74
C ALA A 112 2.44 16.75 14.47
N LEU A 113 1.31 16.59 13.75
CA LEU A 113 1.26 15.88 12.48
C LEU A 113 2.12 16.56 11.41
N VAL A 114 2.01 17.89 11.27
CA VAL A 114 2.83 18.65 10.32
C VAL A 114 4.31 18.52 10.64
N ILE A 115 4.70 18.62 11.91
CA ILE A 115 6.10 18.44 12.35
C ILE A 115 6.57 17.01 11.98
N SER A 116 5.80 15.99 12.30
CA SER A 116 6.13 14.60 11.98
C SER A 116 6.34 14.38 10.47
N VAL A 117 5.45 14.96 9.64
CA VAL A 117 5.58 14.86 8.17
C VAL A 117 6.80 15.62 7.66
N ILE A 118 7.11 16.81 8.21
CA ILE A 118 8.31 17.58 7.86
C ILE A 118 9.57 16.76 8.20
N VAL A 119 9.59 16.10 9.37
CA VAL A 119 10.70 15.20 9.74
C VAL A 119 10.80 14.06 8.73
N GLY A 120 9.71 13.40 8.38
CA GLY A 120 9.72 12.34 7.36
C GLY A 120 10.26 12.82 6.00
N ILE A 121 9.84 14.01 5.55
CA ILE A 121 10.37 14.66 4.34
C ILE A 121 11.87 14.93 4.46
N ALA A 122 12.34 15.43 5.60
CA ALA A 122 13.75 15.71 5.84
C ALA A 122 14.61 14.43 5.83
N LEU A 123 14.11 13.34 6.44
CA LEU A 123 14.77 12.03 6.40
C LEU A 123 14.89 11.52 4.96
N GLY A 124 13.79 11.59 4.19
CA GLY A 124 13.79 11.18 2.79
C GLY A 124 14.67 12.05 1.90
N LEU A 125 14.71 13.36 2.15
CA LEU A 125 15.60 14.29 1.46
C LEU A 125 17.07 13.93 1.73
N PHE A 126 17.42 13.64 2.98
CA PHE A 126 18.77 13.24 3.39
C PHE A 126 19.19 11.95 2.69
N ILE A 127 18.37 10.90 2.74
CA ILE A 127 18.63 9.63 2.04
C ILE A 127 18.76 9.84 0.54
N GLY A 128 17.77 10.52 -0.06
CA GLY A 128 17.76 10.78 -1.49
C GLY A 128 18.94 11.61 -1.98
N TRP A 129 19.42 12.56 -1.16
CA TRP A 129 20.60 13.34 -1.45
C TRP A 129 21.87 12.48 -1.48
N LEU A 130 22.07 11.60 -0.47
CA LEU A 130 23.20 10.68 -0.42
C LEU A 130 23.24 9.75 -1.64
N VAL A 131 22.07 9.19 -2.02
CA VAL A 131 21.96 8.28 -3.16
C VAL A 131 22.15 9.02 -4.49
N ALA A 132 21.52 10.18 -4.67
CA ALA A 132 21.49 10.85 -5.98
C ALA A 132 22.71 11.74 -6.27
N PHE A 133 23.32 12.36 -5.25
CA PHE A 133 24.45 13.27 -5.43
C PHE A 133 25.80 12.61 -5.12
N LEU A 134 25.90 11.82 -4.06
CA LEU A 134 27.14 11.11 -3.73
C LEU A 134 27.26 9.78 -4.51
N GLY A 135 26.18 9.29 -5.12
CA GLY A 135 26.19 8.06 -5.91
C GLY A 135 26.36 6.79 -5.07
N ILE A 136 26.09 6.86 -3.77
CA ILE A 136 26.17 5.69 -2.89
C ILE A 136 24.98 4.77 -3.23
N PRO A 137 25.19 3.45 -3.37
CA PRO A 137 24.12 2.51 -3.58
C PRO A 137 23.02 2.65 -2.54
N SER A 138 21.73 2.67 -2.96
CA SER A 138 20.59 2.95 -2.08
C SER A 138 20.51 1.97 -0.91
N PHE A 139 20.77 0.68 -1.15
CA PHE A 139 20.71 -0.32 -0.09
C PHE A 139 21.73 -0.06 1.04
N VAL A 140 22.93 0.49 0.70
CA VAL A 140 23.96 0.84 1.70
C VAL A 140 23.51 2.03 2.54
N VAL A 141 23.02 3.09 1.87
CA VAL A 141 22.52 4.30 2.55
C VAL A 141 21.33 3.94 3.45
N THR A 142 20.38 3.19 2.93
CA THR A 142 19.15 2.86 3.67
C THR A 142 19.37 1.82 4.77
N LEU A 143 20.37 0.93 4.64
CA LEU A 143 20.79 0.05 5.72
C LEU A 143 21.48 0.85 6.85
N ALA A 144 22.35 1.79 6.50
CA ALA A 144 22.99 2.66 7.48
C ALA A 144 21.96 3.53 8.22
N THR A 145 21.02 4.13 7.49
CA THR A 145 19.94 4.94 8.08
C THR A 145 18.91 4.09 8.84
N PHE A 146 18.68 2.83 8.45
CA PHE A 146 17.91 1.87 9.25
C PHE A 146 18.47 1.76 10.68
N LEU A 147 19.78 1.53 10.82
CA LEU A 147 20.43 1.44 12.13
C LEU A 147 20.43 2.79 12.85
N ALA A 148 20.70 3.88 12.13
CA ALA A 148 20.67 5.22 12.71
C ALA A 148 19.28 5.60 13.22
N PHE A 149 18.20 5.32 12.46
CA PHE A 149 16.82 5.61 12.87
C PHE A 149 16.35 4.69 14.00
N GLN A 150 16.81 3.44 14.04
CA GLN A 150 16.61 2.56 15.20
C GLN A 150 17.20 3.17 16.46
N GLY A 151 18.47 3.61 16.39
CA GLY A 151 19.13 4.29 17.50
C GLY A 151 18.43 5.60 17.90
N LEU A 152 18.03 6.41 16.90
CA LEU A 152 17.29 7.65 17.15
C LEU A 152 15.94 7.39 17.83
N LEU A 153 15.21 6.38 17.37
CA LEU A 153 13.93 5.99 17.99
C LEU A 153 14.14 5.54 19.45
N LEU A 154 15.21 4.78 19.71
CA LEU A 154 15.56 4.34 21.06
C LEU A 154 15.87 5.53 21.98
N LEU A 155 16.62 6.53 21.49
CA LEU A 155 16.89 7.76 22.23
C LEU A 155 15.64 8.60 22.49
N LEU A 156 14.73 8.70 21.51
CA LEU A 156 13.49 9.46 21.62
C LEU A 156 12.48 8.80 22.57
N ALA A 157 12.32 7.48 22.49
CA ALA A 157 11.38 6.74 23.32
C ALA A 157 11.94 6.41 24.72
N GLY A 158 13.27 6.45 24.89
CA GLY A 158 13.98 5.95 26.06
C GLY A 158 14.18 4.43 26.02
N GLU A 159 15.24 3.94 26.65
CA GLU A 159 15.54 2.49 26.70
C GLU A 159 14.43 1.74 27.44
N GLY A 160 13.72 0.87 26.72
CA GLY A 160 12.58 0.13 27.24
C GLY A 160 11.34 1.00 27.54
N GLY A 161 11.39 2.29 27.20
CA GLY A 161 10.30 3.24 27.43
C GLY A 161 9.15 3.08 26.43
N THR A 162 7.97 3.50 26.87
CA THR A 162 6.79 3.61 26.02
C THR A 162 6.15 4.97 26.29
N ILE A 163 5.98 5.77 25.25
CA ILE A 163 5.31 7.07 25.34
C ILE A 163 3.86 6.88 24.97
N GLN A 164 2.95 7.07 25.93
CA GLN A 164 1.53 6.91 25.71
C GLN A 164 0.95 8.09 24.94
N LEU A 165 0.07 7.81 24.01
CA LEU A 165 -0.69 8.79 23.25
C LEU A 165 -2.11 8.93 23.86
N GLN A 166 -2.49 10.14 24.24
CA GLN A 166 -3.79 10.41 24.86
C GLN A 166 -4.71 11.29 23.98
N ASP A 167 -4.20 11.81 22.85
CA ASP A 167 -4.99 12.67 21.96
C ASP A 167 -6.11 11.86 21.28
N LYS A 168 -7.37 12.28 21.55
CA LYS A 168 -8.56 11.57 21.07
C LYS A 168 -8.68 11.56 19.54
N THR A 169 -8.18 12.60 18.87
CA THR A 169 -8.29 12.73 17.41
C THR A 169 -7.36 11.74 16.72
N ILE A 170 -6.12 11.65 17.18
CA ILE A 170 -5.16 10.70 16.64
C ILE A 170 -5.58 9.26 16.96
N LEU A 171 -6.00 9.00 18.21
CA LEU A 171 -6.48 7.68 18.62
C LEU A 171 -7.71 7.23 17.80
N ALA A 172 -8.57 8.15 17.39
CA ALA A 172 -9.76 7.82 16.61
C ALA A 172 -9.45 7.20 15.23
N ILE A 173 -8.29 7.46 14.64
CA ILE A 173 -7.94 6.99 13.28
C ILE A 173 -8.02 5.45 13.19
N GLU A 174 -7.53 4.75 14.19
CA GLU A 174 -7.56 3.27 14.24
C GLU A 174 -8.65 2.71 15.17
N ASN A 175 -9.02 3.48 16.22
CA ASN A 175 -9.88 2.99 17.29
C ASN A 175 -11.34 3.44 17.15
N SER A 176 -11.68 4.25 16.14
CA SER A 176 -13.05 4.70 15.90
C SER A 176 -13.54 4.36 14.50
N ASN A 177 -14.87 4.34 14.35
CA ASN A 177 -15.53 3.96 13.12
C ASN A 177 -16.46 5.08 12.62
N LEU A 178 -16.62 5.19 11.31
CA LEU A 178 -17.67 5.97 10.67
C LEU A 178 -19.05 5.42 11.09
N LYS A 179 -19.98 6.30 11.40
CA LYS A 179 -21.38 5.88 11.64
C LYS A 179 -21.90 5.09 10.44
N PRO A 180 -22.79 4.08 10.61
CA PRO A 180 -23.27 3.22 9.54
C PRO A 180 -23.79 3.97 8.30
N LEU A 181 -24.58 5.04 8.51
CA LEU A 181 -25.08 5.87 7.43
C LEU A 181 -23.95 6.56 6.64
N VAL A 182 -22.94 7.08 7.36
CA VAL A 182 -21.77 7.74 6.75
C VAL A 182 -20.90 6.71 6.00
N SER A 183 -20.77 5.49 6.52
CA SER A 183 -20.08 4.38 5.83
C SER A 183 -20.73 4.05 4.48
N TRP A 184 -22.06 3.96 4.43
CA TRP A 184 -22.78 3.74 3.19
C TRP A 184 -22.71 4.94 2.23
N ALA A 185 -22.82 6.17 2.75
CA ALA A 185 -22.67 7.37 1.93
C ALA A 185 -21.26 7.45 1.32
N PHE A 186 -20.22 7.16 2.11
CA PHE A 186 -18.83 7.11 1.65
C PHE A 186 -18.65 6.05 0.54
N PHE A 187 -19.18 4.84 0.74
CA PHE A 187 -19.15 3.78 -0.28
C PHE A 187 -19.84 4.24 -1.57
N LEU A 188 -21.04 4.83 -1.49
CA LEU A 188 -21.78 5.30 -2.66
C LEU A 188 -21.01 6.38 -3.43
N VAL A 189 -20.40 7.35 -2.72
CA VAL A 189 -19.55 8.36 -3.37
C VAL A 189 -18.38 7.71 -4.09
N CYS A 190 -17.66 6.80 -3.45
CA CYS A 190 -16.55 6.08 -4.07
C CYS A 190 -17.00 5.25 -5.29
N ALA A 191 -18.15 4.57 -5.19
CA ALA A 191 -18.72 3.78 -6.27
C ALA A 191 -19.08 4.64 -7.48
N VAL A 192 -19.78 5.75 -7.26
CA VAL A 192 -20.15 6.71 -8.31
C VAL A 192 -18.90 7.29 -8.99
N LEU A 193 -17.91 7.74 -8.22
CA LEU A 193 -16.65 8.26 -8.76
C LEU A 193 -15.89 7.21 -9.58
N TYR A 194 -15.87 5.96 -9.11
CA TYR A 194 -15.25 4.84 -9.85
C TYR A 194 -15.95 4.59 -11.19
N VAL A 195 -17.29 4.51 -11.20
CA VAL A 195 -18.10 4.32 -12.42
C VAL A 195 -17.90 5.48 -13.40
N ILE A 196 -18.02 6.73 -12.91
CA ILE A 196 -17.82 7.92 -13.75
C ILE A 196 -16.41 7.93 -14.36
N SER A 197 -15.38 7.62 -13.58
CA SER A 197 -14.00 7.57 -14.07
C SER A 197 -13.80 6.50 -15.14
N GLY A 198 -14.43 5.33 -14.97
CA GLY A 198 -14.42 4.24 -15.93
C GLY A 198 -15.11 4.61 -17.27
N VAL A 199 -16.31 5.17 -17.19
CA VAL A 199 -17.08 5.63 -18.37
C VAL A 199 -16.32 6.72 -19.12
N ARG A 200 -15.79 7.74 -18.42
CA ARG A 200 -14.98 8.82 -19.02
C ARG A 200 -13.74 8.25 -19.72
N ARG A 201 -13.07 7.27 -19.11
CA ARG A 201 -11.89 6.61 -19.72
C ARG A 201 -12.26 5.87 -21.01
N MET A 202 -13.36 5.13 -21.01
CA MET A 202 -13.86 4.42 -22.21
C MET A 202 -14.26 5.40 -23.31
N ALA A 203 -14.98 6.47 -22.97
CA ALA A 203 -15.36 7.50 -23.92
C ALA A 203 -14.14 8.22 -24.53
N ALA A 204 -13.15 8.57 -23.72
CA ALA A 204 -11.91 9.18 -24.18
C ALA A 204 -11.12 8.25 -25.14
N ARG A 205 -11.05 6.95 -24.84
CA ARG A 205 -10.38 5.96 -25.71
C ARG A 205 -11.11 5.80 -27.05
N ARG A 206 -12.46 5.76 -27.03
CA ARG A 206 -13.27 5.68 -28.26
C ARG A 206 -13.04 6.89 -29.16
N LYS A 207 -12.96 8.10 -28.59
CA LYS A 207 -12.72 9.34 -29.37
C LYS A 207 -11.40 9.34 -30.14
N VAL A 208 -10.39 8.60 -29.64
CA VAL A 208 -9.03 8.54 -30.24
C VAL A 208 -8.83 7.24 -31.05
N GLY A 209 -9.89 6.48 -31.31
CA GLY A 209 -9.81 5.24 -32.11
C GLY A 209 -9.08 4.07 -31.43
N LEU A 210 -8.82 4.14 -30.11
CA LEU A 210 -8.15 3.07 -29.38
C LEU A 210 -9.11 1.92 -29.05
N LYS A 211 -8.60 0.68 -29.06
CA LYS A 211 -9.36 -0.49 -28.60
C LYS A 211 -9.93 -0.24 -27.20
N VAL A 212 -11.23 -0.44 -27.06
CA VAL A 212 -11.95 -0.30 -25.79
C VAL A 212 -12.37 -1.69 -25.32
N GLU A 213 -12.29 -1.92 -24.01
CA GLU A 213 -12.79 -3.16 -23.39
C GLU A 213 -14.30 -3.33 -23.70
N LEU A 214 -14.72 -4.58 -23.91
CA LEU A 214 -16.14 -4.92 -24.11
C LEU A 214 -16.97 -4.34 -22.95
N MET A 215 -18.02 -3.58 -23.27
CA MET A 215 -18.89 -2.97 -22.25
C MET A 215 -19.43 -4.02 -21.28
N LYS A 216 -19.86 -5.20 -21.80
CA LYS A 216 -20.37 -6.30 -20.97
C LYS A 216 -19.33 -6.79 -19.94
N LEU A 217 -18.07 -6.93 -20.37
CA LEU A 217 -16.99 -7.38 -19.49
C LEU A 217 -16.63 -6.31 -18.44
N TRP A 218 -16.59 -5.03 -18.84
CA TRP A 218 -16.36 -3.92 -17.91
C TRP A 218 -17.49 -3.82 -16.88
N VAL A 219 -18.76 -3.93 -17.30
CA VAL A 219 -19.91 -3.93 -16.38
C VAL A 219 -19.81 -5.09 -15.41
N LEU A 220 -19.54 -6.32 -15.88
CA LEU A 220 -19.40 -7.50 -15.02
C LEU A 220 -18.31 -7.31 -13.95
N LYS A 221 -17.13 -6.82 -14.34
CA LYS A 221 -16.03 -6.52 -13.40
C LYS A 221 -16.39 -5.43 -12.40
N THR A 222 -17.05 -4.38 -12.89
CA THR A 222 -17.47 -3.24 -12.04
C THR A 222 -18.53 -3.67 -11.04
N VAL A 223 -19.57 -4.38 -11.49
CA VAL A 223 -20.63 -4.88 -10.60
C VAL A 223 -20.06 -5.86 -9.58
N GLY A 224 -19.19 -6.79 -10.00
CA GLY A 224 -18.52 -7.73 -9.09
C GLY A 224 -17.69 -7.02 -8.01
N LEU A 225 -16.89 -6.01 -8.39
CA LEU A 225 -16.11 -5.22 -7.46
C LEU A 225 -17.01 -4.43 -6.48
N LEU A 226 -18.05 -3.77 -7.00
CA LEU A 226 -18.96 -2.99 -6.16
C LEU A 226 -19.77 -3.90 -5.21
N ALA A 227 -20.19 -5.08 -5.67
CA ALA A 227 -20.86 -6.06 -4.82
C ALA A 227 -19.96 -6.54 -3.67
N LEU A 228 -18.67 -6.82 -3.96
CA LEU A 228 -17.68 -7.19 -2.95
C LEU A 228 -17.46 -6.06 -1.95
N CYS A 229 -17.30 -4.82 -2.41
CA CYS A 229 -17.15 -3.65 -1.54
C CYS A 229 -18.41 -3.40 -0.71
N ALA A 230 -19.60 -3.54 -1.29
CA ALA A 230 -20.88 -3.41 -0.56
C ALA A 230 -21.01 -4.49 0.52
N GLY A 231 -20.62 -5.75 0.22
CA GLY A 231 -20.57 -6.83 1.20
C GLY A 231 -19.59 -6.53 2.35
N ALA A 232 -18.41 -5.95 2.02
CA ALA A 232 -17.45 -5.52 3.02
C ALA A 232 -18.00 -4.41 3.93
N VAL A 233 -18.64 -3.38 3.35
CA VAL A 233 -19.28 -2.30 4.12
C VAL A 233 -20.45 -2.84 4.96
N TYR A 234 -21.24 -3.77 4.42
CA TYR A 234 -22.29 -4.44 5.18
C TYR A 234 -21.71 -5.17 6.41
N ALA A 235 -20.67 -5.99 6.21
CA ALA A 235 -20.01 -6.71 7.29
C ALA A 235 -19.45 -5.75 8.36
N LEU A 236 -18.84 -4.63 7.95
CA LEU A 236 -18.32 -3.61 8.87
C LEU A 236 -19.42 -2.87 9.63
N ASN A 237 -20.64 -2.80 9.10
CA ASN A 237 -21.78 -2.16 9.75
C ASN A 237 -22.54 -3.09 10.69
N LEU A 238 -22.23 -4.37 10.74
CA LEU A 238 -22.73 -5.28 11.79
C LEU A 238 -22.13 -4.91 13.13
N GLU A 239 -22.87 -5.20 14.21
CA GLU A 239 -22.37 -4.99 15.58
C GLU A 239 -21.22 -5.95 15.88
N ARG A 240 -20.12 -5.42 16.40
CA ARG A 240 -18.89 -6.17 16.70
C ARG A 240 -18.49 -6.09 18.16
N SER A 241 -19.24 -5.30 18.96
CA SER A 241 -18.99 -5.16 20.38
C SER A 241 -19.62 -6.31 21.15
N ASN A 242 -18.89 -6.83 22.16
CA ASN A 242 -19.44 -7.77 23.12
C ASN A 242 -20.43 -7.11 24.09
N ASN A 243 -20.36 -5.79 24.22
CA ASN A 243 -21.30 -5.01 25.03
C ASN A 243 -21.78 -3.77 24.27
N PRO A 244 -22.76 -3.93 23.35
CA PRO A 244 -23.24 -2.85 22.47
C PRO A 244 -23.91 -1.68 23.23
N GLN A 245 -24.35 -1.91 24.46
CA GLN A 245 -24.97 -0.87 25.30
C GLN A 245 -23.95 0.16 25.81
N LEU A 246 -22.70 -0.27 26.04
CA LEU A 246 -21.62 0.61 26.47
C LEU A 246 -20.89 1.24 25.29
N VAL A 247 -20.48 0.45 24.30
CA VAL A 247 -19.74 0.89 23.13
C VAL A 247 -20.21 0.12 21.91
N SER A 248 -20.73 0.79 20.91
CA SER A 248 -21.06 0.18 19.61
C SER A 248 -19.86 0.27 18.67
N LEU A 249 -19.47 -0.84 18.07
CA LEU A 249 -18.36 -0.95 17.13
C LEU A 249 -18.82 -1.08 15.66
N LYS A 250 -20.02 -0.56 15.35
CA LYS A 250 -20.54 -0.53 13.97
C LYS A 250 -19.78 0.49 13.11
N GLY A 251 -19.66 0.18 11.83
CA GLY A 251 -19.17 1.12 10.83
C GLY A 251 -17.75 0.84 10.34
N THR A 252 -17.36 1.57 9.31
CA THR A 252 -16.04 1.43 8.67
C THR A 252 -14.98 2.14 9.50
N PRO A 253 -13.84 1.52 9.87
CA PRO A 253 -12.73 2.18 10.55
C PRO A 253 -12.25 3.42 9.83
N TYR A 254 -11.92 4.51 10.53
CA TYR A 254 -11.47 5.77 9.89
C TYR A 254 -10.20 5.63 9.07
N VAL A 255 -9.36 4.64 9.37
CA VAL A 255 -8.16 4.39 8.58
C VAL A 255 -8.46 3.94 7.15
N VAL A 256 -9.61 3.32 6.89
CA VAL A 256 -9.99 2.85 5.54
C VAL A 256 -10.16 4.02 4.56
N PRO A 257 -10.95 5.07 4.85
CA PRO A 257 -10.98 6.29 4.04
C PRO A 257 -9.60 6.93 3.84
N LEU A 258 -8.75 6.94 4.87
CA LEU A 258 -7.40 7.48 4.78
C LEU A 258 -6.55 6.70 3.75
N ILE A 259 -6.55 5.37 3.81
CA ILE A 259 -5.82 4.52 2.84
C ILE A 259 -6.36 4.76 1.42
N LEU A 260 -7.68 4.84 1.24
CA LEU A 260 -8.29 5.08 -0.07
C LEU A 260 -7.93 6.47 -0.62
N LEU A 261 -7.86 7.50 0.24
CA LEU A 261 -7.40 8.82 -0.15
C LEU A 261 -5.95 8.79 -0.65
N ILE A 262 -5.06 8.12 0.09
CA ILE A 262 -3.66 7.95 -0.28
C ILE A 262 -3.53 7.17 -1.60
N LEU A 263 -4.32 6.10 -1.76
CA LEU A 263 -4.38 5.32 -3.01
C LEU A 263 -4.75 6.20 -4.21
N VAL A 264 -5.77 7.04 -4.06
CA VAL A 264 -6.24 7.94 -5.13
C VAL A 264 -5.17 8.96 -5.47
N ILE A 265 -4.60 9.65 -4.46
CA ILE A 265 -3.55 10.64 -4.64
C ILE A 265 -2.32 10.01 -5.30
N GLY A 266 -1.81 8.90 -4.76
CA GLY A 266 -0.64 8.22 -5.29
C GLY A 266 -0.87 7.68 -6.71
N THR A 267 -2.07 7.15 -6.99
CA THR A 267 -2.45 6.71 -8.35
C THR A 267 -2.51 7.90 -9.31
N PHE A 268 -3.01 9.05 -8.87
CA PHE A 268 -3.01 10.29 -9.66
C PHE A 268 -1.58 10.75 -9.94
N VAL A 269 -0.73 10.81 -8.92
CA VAL A 269 0.69 11.20 -9.05
C VAL A 269 1.40 10.29 -10.05
N LEU A 270 1.28 8.97 -9.93
CA LEU A 270 1.96 8.03 -10.82
C LEU A 270 1.43 8.08 -12.25
N ASN A 271 0.11 8.20 -12.45
CA ASN A 271 -0.47 7.99 -13.79
C ASN A 271 -0.81 9.29 -14.53
N ARG A 272 -0.84 10.45 -13.85
CA ARG A 272 -1.35 11.69 -14.43
C ARG A 272 -0.35 12.85 -14.41
N THR A 273 0.71 12.76 -13.61
CA THR A 273 1.71 13.84 -13.51
C THR A 273 2.94 13.58 -14.40
N ALA A 274 3.70 14.64 -14.68
CA ALA A 274 5.00 14.53 -15.33
C ALA A 274 5.98 13.73 -14.47
N PHE A 275 5.94 13.93 -13.14
CA PHE A 275 6.79 13.19 -12.20
C PHE A 275 6.59 11.68 -12.33
N GLY A 276 5.33 11.20 -12.34
CA GLY A 276 5.06 9.76 -12.49
C GLY A 276 5.61 9.20 -13.82
N ARG A 277 5.45 9.92 -14.93
CA ARG A 277 6.04 9.51 -16.22
C ARG A 277 7.57 9.45 -16.16
N HIS A 278 8.21 10.45 -15.55
CA HIS A 278 9.66 10.46 -15.35
C HIS A 278 10.12 9.31 -14.46
N LEU A 279 9.36 8.99 -13.40
CA LEU A 279 9.65 7.89 -12.49
C LEU A 279 9.69 6.54 -13.25
N TYR A 280 8.68 6.24 -14.06
CA TYR A 280 8.67 5.03 -14.89
C TYR A 280 9.77 5.04 -15.96
N ALA A 281 10.07 6.19 -16.56
CA ALA A 281 11.13 6.30 -17.55
C ALA A 281 12.51 6.04 -16.94
N VAL A 282 12.81 6.64 -15.79
CA VAL A 282 14.07 6.43 -15.04
C VAL A 282 14.19 4.98 -14.58
N GLY A 283 13.11 4.41 -14.05
CA GLY A 283 13.10 3.02 -13.60
C GLY A 283 13.21 1.99 -14.74
N GLY A 284 12.80 2.36 -15.96
CA GLY A 284 12.99 1.52 -17.13
C GLY A 284 14.42 1.56 -17.66
N ASN A 285 14.99 2.76 -17.83
CA ASN A 285 16.38 2.98 -18.21
C ASN A 285 16.81 4.41 -17.83
N ALA A 286 17.56 4.52 -16.74
CA ALA A 286 18.01 5.80 -16.20
C ALA A 286 18.91 6.58 -17.18
N GLU A 287 19.75 5.87 -17.96
CA GLU A 287 20.65 6.52 -18.94
C GLU A 287 19.87 7.08 -20.14
N ALA A 288 18.92 6.31 -20.67
CA ALA A 288 18.05 6.78 -21.74
C ALA A 288 17.19 7.96 -21.27
N ALA A 289 16.66 7.93 -20.05
CA ALA A 289 15.90 9.01 -19.46
C ALA A 289 16.74 10.29 -19.31
N ARG A 290 18.01 10.15 -18.89
CA ARG A 290 18.95 11.27 -18.78
C ARG A 290 19.22 11.91 -20.15
N ARG A 291 19.45 11.10 -21.19
CA ARG A 291 19.64 11.58 -22.58
C ARG A 291 18.41 12.28 -23.14
N ALA A 292 17.21 11.89 -22.67
CA ALA A 292 15.96 12.56 -23.00
C ALA A 292 15.71 13.86 -22.19
N GLY A 293 16.70 14.31 -21.39
CA GLY A 293 16.61 15.55 -20.61
C GLY A 293 15.92 15.43 -19.26
N ILE A 294 15.63 14.21 -18.79
CA ILE A 294 15.02 14.00 -17.45
C ILE A 294 16.09 14.14 -16.37
N ASN A 295 15.83 14.97 -15.36
CA ASN A 295 16.71 15.11 -14.21
C ASN A 295 16.57 13.90 -13.26
N VAL A 296 17.37 12.85 -13.53
CA VAL A 296 17.35 11.58 -12.78
C VAL A 296 17.61 11.80 -11.28
N LYS A 297 18.50 12.74 -10.92
CA LYS A 297 18.83 13.03 -9.51
C LYS A 297 17.60 13.49 -8.74
N TRP A 298 16.88 14.47 -9.26
CA TRP A 298 15.67 14.98 -8.62
C TRP A 298 14.53 13.96 -8.59
N VAL A 299 14.40 13.10 -9.59
CA VAL A 299 13.41 12.01 -9.57
C VAL A 299 13.72 11.04 -8.43
N ARG A 300 15.00 10.66 -8.24
CA ARG A 300 15.42 9.79 -7.12
C ARG A 300 15.14 10.45 -5.77
N ILE A 301 15.59 11.68 -5.56
CA ILE A 301 15.37 12.42 -4.30
C ILE A 301 13.87 12.48 -3.97
N SER A 302 13.04 12.85 -4.95
CA SER A 302 11.60 12.97 -4.74
C SER A 302 10.95 11.63 -4.37
N ALA A 303 11.44 10.51 -4.91
CA ALA A 303 10.94 9.19 -4.56
C ALA A 303 11.23 8.85 -3.08
N PHE A 304 12.43 9.13 -2.58
CA PHE A 304 12.77 8.94 -1.16
C PHE A 304 12.01 9.90 -0.23
N ILE A 305 11.82 11.16 -0.65
CA ILE A 305 10.98 12.13 0.10
C ILE A 305 9.55 11.60 0.25
N ILE A 306 8.96 11.11 -0.84
CA ILE A 306 7.60 10.55 -0.80
C ILE A 306 7.57 9.30 0.08
N CYS A 307 8.55 8.40 -0.03
CA CYS A 307 8.62 7.18 0.77
C CYS A 307 8.67 7.49 2.27
N SER A 308 9.59 8.34 2.69
CA SER A 308 9.74 8.71 4.10
C SER A 308 8.58 9.59 4.59
N GLY A 309 8.00 10.45 3.74
CA GLY A 309 6.77 11.19 4.06
C GLY A 309 5.57 10.26 4.29
N MET A 310 5.44 9.20 3.50
CA MET A 310 4.44 8.14 3.70
C MET A 310 4.72 7.34 4.98
N SER A 311 6.01 7.13 5.31
CA SER A 311 6.41 6.51 6.58
C SER A 311 5.95 7.35 7.77
N ALA A 312 5.94 8.69 7.69
CA ALA A 312 5.39 9.55 8.74
C ALA A 312 3.88 9.31 8.93
N ILE A 313 3.12 9.18 7.85
CA ILE A 313 1.68 8.84 7.92
C ILE A 313 1.47 7.44 8.51
N ALA A 314 2.32 6.48 8.15
CA ALA A 314 2.27 5.15 8.74
C ALA A 314 2.62 5.17 10.24
N GLY A 315 3.56 6.03 10.65
CA GLY A 315 3.89 6.28 12.05
C GLY A 315 2.70 6.78 12.87
N LEU A 316 1.93 7.72 12.31
CA LEU A 316 0.66 8.16 12.87
C LEU A 316 -0.32 6.99 13.09
N ILE A 317 -0.46 6.11 12.08
CA ILE A 317 -1.34 4.93 12.14
C ILE A 317 -0.86 3.95 13.23
N PHE A 318 0.45 3.70 13.33
CA PHE A 318 1.01 2.86 14.39
C PHE A 318 0.76 3.44 15.78
N ALA A 319 1.04 4.73 15.98
CA ALA A 319 0.80 5.41 17.25
C ALA A 319 -0.68 5.35 17.66
N SER A 320 -1.60 5.55 16.70
CA SER A 320 -3.03 5.41 16.90
C SER A 320 -3.44 3.99 17.31
N ARG A 321 -2.95 2.97 16.58
CA ARG A 321 -3.29 1.57 16.83
C ARG A 321 -2.77 1.05 18.18
N GLN A 322 -1.51 1.38 18.50
CA GLN A 322 -0.86 0.93 19.73
C GLN A 322 -1.19 1.82 20.93
N ASN A 323 -1.86 2.95 20.72
CA ASN A 323 -2.10 4.01 21.72
C ASN A 323 -0.79 4.53 22.36
N SER A 324 0.34 4.29 21.70
CA SER A 324 1.66 4.57 22.22
C SER A 324 2.74 4.45 21.14
N VAL A 325 3.94 4.88 21.46
CA VAL A 325 5.16 4.63 20.69
C VAL A 325 6.20 3.99 21.58
N SER A 326 6.86 2.95 21.09
CA SER A 326 7.93 2.21 21.76
C SER A 326 9.16 2.11 20.84
N PRO A 327 10.35 1.71 21.36
CA PRO A 327 11.55 1.50 20.55
C PRO A 327 11.41 0.47 19.42
N THR A 328 10.36 -0.37 19.45
CA THR A 328 10.07 -1.37 18.42
C THR A 328 9.03 -0.92 17.39
N THR A 329 8.45 0.28 17.56
CA THR A 329 7.45 0.82 16.62
C THR A 329 8.05 1.00 15.23
N GLY A 330 7.42 0.46 14.21
CA GLY A 330 7.93 0.50 12.82
C GLY A 330 9.19 -0.35 12.59
N GLY A 331 9.53 -1.26 13.49
CA GLY A 331 10.76 -2.06 13.46
C GLY A 331 10.93 -2.94 12.21
N SER A 332 11.96 -3.80 12.25
CA SER A 332 12.43 -4.59 11.11
C SER A 332 11.35 -5.48 10.48
N SER A 333 10.46 -6.09 11.28
CA SER A 333 9.34 -6.89 10.77
C SER A 333 8.36 -6.08 9.92
N THR A 334 8.08 -4.85 10.31
CA THR A 334 7.20 -3.93 9.56
C THR A 334 7.77 -3.60 8.19
N LEU A 335 9.07 -3.33 8.11
CA LEU A 335 9.75 -3.09 6.85
C LEU A 335 9.64 -4.30 5.91
N LEU A 336 9.95 -5.50 6.42
CA LEU A 336 9.89 -6.72 5.63
C LEU A 336 8.47 -6.99 5.14
N TYR A 337 7.45 -6.75 5.97
CA TYR A 337 6.05 -6.85 5.58
C TYR A 337 5.67 -5.83 4.51
N ALA A 338 6.16 -4.59 4.60
CA ALA A 338 5.85 -3.54 3.62
C ALA A 338 6.53 -3.77 2.27
N VAL A 339 7.81 -4.19 2.26
CA VAL A 339 8.51 -4.61 1.03
C VAL A 339 7.81 -5.83 0.43
N GLY A 340 7.51 -6.82 1.27
CA GLY A 340 6.75 -8.01 0.88
C GLY A 340 5.40 -7.65 0.27
N ALA A 341 4.66 -6.74 0.88
CA ALA A 341 3.38 -6.26 0.38
C ALA A 341 3.51 -5.64 -1.02
N ALA A 342 4.49 -4.76 -1.25
CA ALA A 342 4.70 -4.15 -2.56
C ALA A 342 5.02 -5.21 -3.63
N VAL A 343 5.90 -6.17 -3.32
CA VAL A 343 6.37 -7.22 -4.25
C VAL A 343 5.28 -8.28 -4.50
N ILE A 344 4.65 -8.81 -3.45
CA ILE A 344 3.55 -9.78 -3.56
C ILE A 344 2.41 -9.18 -4.38
N GLY A 345 2.13 -7.89 -4.21
CA GLY A 345 1.10 -7.18 -4.97
C GLY A 345 1.40 -7.03 -6.46
N GLY A 346 2.67 -7.17 -6.89
CA GLY A 346 3.09 -7.14 -8.28
C GLY A 346 4.02 -5.98 -8.67
N THR A 347 4.53 -5.23 -7.69
CA THR A 347 5.58 -4.22 -7.93
C THR A 347 6.93 -4.92 -8.08
N SER A 348 7.67 -4.58 -9.13
CA SER A 348 8.96 -5.19 -9.41
C SER A 348 10.09 -4.59 -8.60
N LEU A 349 10.96 -5.45 -8.04
CA LEU A 349 12.21 -5.06 -7.39
C LEU A 349 13.26 -4.49 -8.36
N PHE A 350 13.11 -4.75 -9.66
CA PHE A 350 14.08 -4.32 -10.69
C PHE A 350 13.70 -2.99 -11.35
N GLY A 351 12.66 -2.32 -10.88
CA GLY A 351 12.17 -1.05 -11.42
C GLY A 351 11.21 -1.19 -12.62
N GLY A 352 10.65 -0.06 -13.04
CA GLY A 352 9.84 0.10 -14.24
C GLY A 352 8.42 -0.48 -14.18
N LYS A 353 8.06 -1.30 -13.19
CA LYS A 353 6.73 -1.89 -13.05
C LYS A 353 6.23 -1.79 -11.59
N GLY A 354 5.01 -1.29 -11.41
CA GLY A 354 4.35 -1.18 -10.10
C GLY A 354 3.16 -0.24 -10.17
N LYS A 355 2.20 -0.40 -9.29
CA LYS A 355 0.99 0.44 -9.19
C LYS A 355 0.63 0.59 -7.72
N MET A 356 0.03 1.73 -7.34
CA MET A 356 -0.38 1.96 -5.95
C MET A 356 -1.30 0.88 -5.38
N ARG A 357 -2.15 0.26 -6.18
CA ARG A 357 -3.03 -0.84 -5.77
C ARG A 357 -2.26 -2.11 -5.36
N ASP A 358 -1.03 -2.28 -5.84
CA ASP A 358 -0.21 -3.45 -5.52
C ASP A 358 0.09 -3.47 -4.02
N ALA A 359 0.34 -2.30 -3.40
CA ALA A 359 0.51 -2.19 -1.95
C ALA A 359 -0.71 -2.67 -1.16
N ILE A 360 -1.94 -2.37 -1.64
CA ILE A 360 -3.16 -2.83 -0.98
C ILE A 360 -3.29 -4.35 -1.09
N LEU A 361 -3.16 -4.90 -2.31
CA LEU A 361 -3.33 -6.33 -2.53
C LEU A 361 -2.30 -7.14 -1.74
N GLY A 362 -1.03 -6.76 -1.85
CA GLY A 362 0.02 -7.46 -1.11
C GLY A 362 -0.05 -7.22 0.40
N GLY A 363 -0.42 -6.01 0.84
CA GLY A 363 -0.61 -5.71 2.26
C GLY A 363 -1.75 -6.52 2.88
N LEU A 364 -2.84 -6.75 2.14
CA LEU A 364 -3.91 -7.64 2.56
C LEU A 364 -3.43 -9.10 2.62
N VAL A 365 -2.62 -9.57 1.67
CA VAL A 365 -2.03 -10.92 1.72
C VAL A 365 -1.21 -11.10 2.99
N VAL A 366 -0.29 -10.16 3.28
CA VAL A 366 0.56 -10.19 4.48
C VAL A 366 -0.30 -10.16 5.75
N ALA A 367 -1.30 -9.27 5.79
CA ALA A 367 -2.19 -9.15 6.95
C ALA A 367 -3.04 -10.41 7.17
N VAL A 368 -3.52 -11.06 6.11
CA VAL A 368 -4.26 -12.32 6.19
C VAL A 368 -3.38 -13.43 6.76
N ILE A 369 -2.11 -13.51 6.34
CA ILE A 369 -1.15 -14.47 6.88
C ILE A 369 -0.92 -14.21 8.37
N ASP A 370 -0.56 -12.99 8.74
CA ASP A 370 -0.25 -12.65 10.13
C ASP A 370 -1.46 -12.80 11.05
N ASN A 371 -2.63 -12.34 10.62
CA ASN A 371 -3.89 -12.45 11.33
C ASN A 371 -4.35 -13.91 11.46
N GLY A 372 -4.43 -14.66 10.35
CA GLY A 372 -4.90 -16.04 10.34
C GLY A 372 -4.01 -16.95 11.17
N MET A 373 -2.70 -16.81 11.07
CA MET A 373 -1.75 -17.56 11.91
C MET A 373 -1.82 -17.12 13.38
N GLY A 374 -2.12 -15.83 13.63
CA GLY A 374 -2.36 -15.32 14.99
C GLY A 374 -3.58 -15.95 15.63
N LEU A 375 -4.69 -16.08 14.91
CA LEU A 375 -5.91 -16.74 15.37
C LEU A 375 -5.72 -18.23 15.64
N LEU A 376 -4.80 -18.88 14.93
CA LEU A 376 -4.42 -20.29 15.16
C LEU A 376 -3.41 -20.45 16.30
N GLY A 377 -2.97 -19.36 16.94
CA GLY A 377 -2.03 -19.42 18.07
C GLY A 377 -0.58 -19.68 17.69
N TYR A 378 -0.20 -19.55 16.41
CA TYR A 378 1.20 -19.74 16.00
C TYR A 378 2.12 -18.67 16.57
N ALA A 379 3.30 -19.09 17.04
CA ALA A 379 4.34 -18.20 17.52
C ALA A 379 4.86 -17.26 16.41
N ALA A 380 5.34 -16.07 16.80
CA ALA A 380 5.83 -15.05 15.88
C ALA A 380 6.93 -15.58 14.91
N GLY A 381 7.82 -16.47 15.39
CA GLY A 381 8.85 -17.08 14.55
C GLY A 381 8.29 -17.86 13.35
N ILE A 382 7.20 -18.62 13.55
CA ILE A 382 6.55 -19.38 12.47
C ILE A 382 5.92 -18.40 11.47
N LYS A 383 5.28 -17.32 11.94
CA LYS A 383 4.71 -16.27 11.07
C LYS A 383 5.78 -15.64 10.18
N TYR A 384 6.96 -15.34 10.74
CA TYR A 384 8.07 -14.77 9.97
C TYR A 384 8.59 -15.75 8.92
N ILE A 385 8.74 -17.03 9.23
CA ILE A 385 9.16 -18.06 8.26
C ILE A 385 8.15 -18.14 7.11
N VAL A 386 6.87 -18.26 7.40
CA VAL A 386 5.83 -18.38 6.36
C VAL A 386 5.77 -17.12 5.49
N THR A 387 5.78 -15.94 6.09
CA THR A 387 5.78 -14.68 5.33
C THR A 387 7.02 -14.55 4.46
N GLY A 388 8.19 -14.93 4.99
CA GLY A 388 9.44 -14.94 4.24
C GLY A 388 9.42 -15.90 3.04
N LEU A 389 8.85 -17.10 3.20
CA LEU A 389 8.68 -18.05 2.10
C LEU A 389 7.71 -17.53 1.03
N VAL A 390 6.59 -16.91 1.43
CA VAL A 390 5.64 -16.30 0.47
C VAL A 390 6.31 -15.16 -0.31
N LEU A 391 7.12 -14.34 0.37
CA LEU A 391 7.90 -13.28 -0.28
C LEU A 391 8.89 -13.86 -1.28
N LEU A 392 9.64 -14.89 -0.90
CA LEU A 392 10.62 -15.56 -1.77
C LEU A 392 9.96 -16.14 -3.02
N VAL A 393 8.83 -16.82 -2.87
CA VAL A 393 8.04 -17.35 -4.00
C VAL A 393 7.59 -16.22 -4.91
N SER A 394 7.06 -15.12 -4.36
CA SER A 394 6.58 -13.98 -5.15
C SER A 394 7.72 -13.29 -5.92
N ALA A 395 8.87 -13.08 -5.28
CA ALA A 395 10.07 -12.53 -5.93
C ALA A 395 10.62 -13.46 -7.02
N SER A 396 10.57 -14.78 -6.80
CA SER A 396 10.99 -15.78 -7.79
C SER A 396 10.10 -15.75 -9.02
N VAL A 397 8.80 -15.61 -8.86
CA VAL A 397 7.83 -15.47 -9.97
C VAL A 397 8.13 -14.20 -10.80
N ASP A 398 8.42 -13.05 -10.16
CA ASP A 398 8.80 -11.82 -10.88
C ASP A 398 10.11 -12.00 -11.66
N ALA A 399 11.10 -12.64 -11.06
CA ALA A 399 12.39 -12.90 -11.70
C ALA A 399 12.28 -13.83 -12.93
N ILE A 400 11.49 -14.90 -12.83
CA ILE A 400 11.26 -15.86 -13.93
C ILE A 400 10.45 -15.19 -15.06
N SER A 401 9.41 -14.45 -14.73
CA SER A 401 8.56 -13.72 -15.68
C SER A 401 9.37 -12.75 -16.56
N ARG A 402 10.41 -12.12 -16.03
CA ARG A 402 11.29 -11.22 -16.79
C ARG A 402 12.22 -11.95 -17.76
N LYS A 403 12.73 -13.12 -17.40
CA LYS A 403 13.57 -13.93 -18.30
C LYS A 403 12.80 -14.36 -19.56
N GLY A 404 11.48 -14.63 -19.41
CA GLY A 404 10.62 -15.00 -20.54
C GLY A 404 10.22 -13.82 -21.46
N SER A 405 10.36 -12.57 -21.01
CA SER A 405 10.01 -11.37 -21.81
C SER A 405 11.21 -10.70 -22.50
N GLY A 406 12.43 -11.19 -22.26
CA GLY A 406 13.68 -10.66 -22.82
C GLY A 406 14.33 -11.54 -23.89
N SER A 407 13.66 -12.63 -24.30
CA SER A 407 14.09 -13.52 -25.41
C SER A 407 13.27 -13.28 -26.68
#